data_e00bcc02c84bf7a05f1e7c339384a85d
#
_entry.id   e00bcc02c84bf7a05f1e7c339384a85d
#
_cell.length_a   1.000
_cell.length_b   1.000
_cell.length_c   1.000
_cell.angle_alpha   90.00
_cell.angle_beta   90.00
_cell.angle_gamma   90.00
#
_symmetry.space_group_name_H-M   'P 1'
#
loop_
_entity.id
_entity.type
_entity.pdbx_description
1 polymer ?
#
loop_
_entity_poly.entity_id
_entity_poly.type
_entity_poly.pdbx_seq_one_letter_code
_entity_poly.pdbx_strand_id
1 'polypeptide(L)'
;MALVKDLSIDFLGVKCENPFFLSSSPVCSNYDMIKKAFEAGWAGVYYKTIGIFIPDECSPRFDITRKEGAVWTGFKNMEQISDKPLEKNLEYISRLKKDFPTKVLAVSIMGSTEEEWSILAKKVTEAGADLIECNFSCPQMTSHAMGSDVGQNPELVEKYTRAVVESTHLPVIAKMTPNIGNMEIPAMAAMKGGAKGIAAINTIKAITNIDVENMTAMPVVNAKSSISGYSGAAVKPIALRFITQMKQHEELKDVPITGMGGIETWSDALEFLLCGASNLQVTTSVMQYGYRIVEDMISGLSHFMDERGIDKIKDLVGMAFPNIVPAEELDRDFKIIPKIDEDKCVGCGRCYVSCYDAAHQAIDWDGETRKPVINDNCVGCHLCLNVCPVLDCILPGEIKFKEGREVHDIEMKHNYL
;
A
#
# COMPACT_ATOMS: atom_id res chain seq x y z
N MET A 1 -17.47 14.44 -13.43
CA MET A 1 -17.46 13.77 -14.74
C MET A 1 -18.39 12.58 -14.67
N ALA A 2 -19.08 12.21 -15.74
CA ALA A 2 -19.84 10.96 -15.76
C ALA A 2 -18.85 9.79 -15.78
N LEU A 3 -19.08 8.77 -14.95
CA LEU A 3 -18.30 7.52 -15.00
C LEU A 3 -18.56 6.82 -16.35
N VAL A 4 -17.49 6.34 -16.97
CA VAL A 4 -17.58 5.55 -18.22
C VAL A 4 -17.88 4.09 -17.89
N LYS A 5 -17.30 3.57 -16.79
CA LYS A 5 -17.54 2.22 -16.24
C LYS A 5 -18.01 2.29 -14.79
N ASP A 6 -18.82 1.31 -14.40
CA ASP A 6 -19.24 1.12 -13.00
C ASP A 6 -18.08 0.57 -12.17
N LEU A 7 -17.71 1.30 -11.12
CA LEU A 7 -16.66 0.92 -10.18
C LEU A 7 -17.21 0.27 -8.89
N SER A 8 -18.49 -0.02 -8.82
CA SER A 8 -19.08 -0.62 -7.63
C SER A 8 -18.50 -2.01 -7.32
N ILE A 9 -18.36 -2.27 -6.03
CA ILE A 9 -17.89 -3.55 -5.52
C ILE A 9 -18.83 -4.07 -4.41
N ASP A 10 -18.81 -5.38 -4.19
CA ASP A 10 -19.29 -6.00 -2.96
C ASP A 10 -18.06 -6.40 -2.14
N PHE A 11 -17.89 -5.79 -0.98
CA PHE A 11 -16.79 -6.10 -0.09
C PHE A 11 -17.34 -6.68 1.22
N LEU A 12 -17.13 -7.98 1.43
CA LEU A 12 -17.59 -8.74 2.58
C LEU A 12 -19.14 -8.68 2.79
N GLY A 13 -19.90 -8.62 1.69
CA GLY A 13 -21.35 -8.48 1.72
C GLY A 13 -21.86 -7.05 1.85
N VAL A 14 -20.96 -6.06 1.90
CA VAL A 14 -21.29 -4.63 1.95
C VAL A 14 -21.11 -4.02 0.56
N LYS A 15 -22.18 -3.40 0.03
CA LYS A 15 -22.13 -2.73 -1.27
C LYS A 15 -21.42 -1.39 -1.16
N CYS A 16 -20.44 -1.16 -2.03
CA CYS A 16 -19.64 0.04 -2.08
C CYS A 16 -19.73 0.69 -3.47
N GLU A 17 -19.85 2.01 -3.54
CA GLU A 17 -19.98 2.76 -4.80
C GLU A 17 -18.71 2.66 -5.68
N ASN A 18 -17.54 2.48 -5.06
CA ASN A 18 -16.25 2.28 -5.69
C ASN A 18 -15.27 1.64 -4.68
N PRO A 19 -14.07 1.21 -5.08
CA PRO A 19 -13.13 0.54 -4.17
C PRO A 19 -12.36 1.46 -3.23
N PHE A 20 -12.50 2.79 -3.32
CA PHE A 20 -11.66 3.77 -2.62
C PHE A 20 -12.21 4.16 -1.25
N PHE A 21 -11.43 3.87 -0.21
CA PHE A 21 -11.73 4.20 1.19
C PHE A 21 -10.61 5.03 1.82
N LEU A 22 -10.96 5.90 2.77
CA LEU A 22 -9.96 6.46 3.67
C LEU A 22 -9.50 5.40 4.66
N SER A 23 -8.18 5.28 4.86
CA SER A 23 -7.64 4.41 5.91
C SER A 23 -7.78 5.05 7.28
N SER A 24 -7.91 4.22 8.30
CA SER A 24 -7.89 4.64 9.70
C SER A 24 -6.63 5.45 10.04
N SER A 25 -6.79 6.77 10.16
CA SER A 25 -5.66 7.71 10.23
C SER A 25 -6.14 9.11 10.65
N PRO A 26 -5.23 10.13 10.77
CA PRO A 26 -5.61 11.50 11.05
C PRO A 26 -6.69 12.09 10.14
N VAL A 27 -6.73 11.70 8.85
CA VAL A 27 -7.66 12.28 7.86
C VAL A 27 -9.13 11.86 8.03
N CYS A 28 -9.44 10.97 8.97
CA CYS A 28 -10.81 10.48 9.23
C CYS A 28 -11.09 10.32 10.74
N SER A 29 -10.72 11.36 11.53
CA SER A 29 -10.81 11.34 13.00
C SER A 29 -12.01 12.09 13.57
N ASN A 30 -12.84 12.70 12.74
CA ASN A 30 -14.04 13.42 13.18
C ASN A 30 -15.11 13.51 12.10
N TYR A 31 -16.29 13.95 12.50
CA TYR A 31 -17.46 14.07 11.63
C TYR A 31 -17.20 14.96 10.40
N ASP A 32 -16.63 16.16 10.58
CA ASP A 32 -16.49 17.15 9.49
C ASP A 32 -15.47 16.71 8.43
N MET A 33 -14.40 16.05 8.84
CA MET A 33 -13.41 15.44 7.94
C MET A 33 -14.06 14.36 7.06
N ILE A 34 -14.80 13.45 7.69
CA ILE A 34 -15.41 12.32 6.99
C ILE A 34 -16.55 12.80 6.07
N LYS A 35 -17.35 13.78 6.53
CA LYS A 35 -18.34 14.43 5.69
C LYS A 35 -17.72 14.98 4.40
N LYS A 36 -16.61 15.73 4.48
CA LYS A 36 -15.91 16.26 3.31
C LYS A 36 -15.40 15.13 2.38
N ALA A 37 -14.93 14.03 2.95
CA ALA A 37 -14.51 12.89 2.16
C ALA A 37 -15.68 12.26 1.40
N PHE A 38 -16.79 12.02 2.04
CA PHE A 38 -17.99 11.46 1.40
C PHE A 38 -18.54 12.38 0.31
N GLU A 39 -18.55 13.70 0.55
CA GLU A 39 -18.94 14.71 -0.44
C GLU A 39 -17.97 14.76 -1.64
N ALA A 40 -16.70 14.42 -1.46
CA ALA A 40 -15.72 14.32 -2.54
C ALA A 40 -15.84 13.04 -3.39
N GLY A 41 -16.56 12.00 -2.92
CA GLY A 41 -16.78 10.76 -3.68
C GLY A 41 -16.13 9.50 -3.10
N TRP A 42 -15.51 9.56 -1.91
CA TRP A 42 -15.05 8.36 -1.22
C TRP A 42 -16.24 7.43 -0.92
N ALA A 43 -16.13 6.15 -1.25
CA ALA A 43 -17.19 5.17 -1.03
C ALA A 43 -17.36 4.82 0.45
N GLY A 44 -16.28 4.89 1.19
CA GLY A 44 -16.27 4.59 2.61
C GLY A 44 -15.03 5.11 3.32
N VAL A 45 -15.03 4.90 4.63
CA VAL A 45 -13.89 5.22 5.50
C VAL A 45 -13.68 4.11 6.51
N TYR A 46 -12.41 3.92 6.87
CA TYR A 46 -12.03 3.23 8.10
C TYR A 46 -11.82 4.31 9.16
N TYR A 47 -12.82 4.54 10.01
CA TYR A 47 -12.76 5.55 11.05
C TYR A 47 -11.50 5.39 11.91
N LYS A 48 -10.87 6.52 12.32
CA LYS A 48 -9.66 6.54 13.16
C LYS A 48 -9.80 5.54 14.30
N THR A 49 -8.78 4.71 14.50
CA THR A 49 -8.78 3.68 15.55
C THR A 49 -9.22 4.26 16.90
N ILE A 50 -10.19 3.63 17.52
CA ILE A 50 -10.70 3.98 18.86
C ILE A 50 -10.35 2.91 19.87
N GLY A 51 -10.11 3.35 21.09
CA GLY A 51 -9.88 2.51 22.26
C GLY A 51 -10.70 2.97 23.45
N ILE A 52 -10.56 2.30 24.57
CA ILE A 52 -11.19 2.71 25.85
C ILE A 52 -10.41 3.86 26.48
N PHE A 53 -9.10 3.94 26.23
CA PHE A 53 -8.24 5.01 26.73
C PHE A 53 -8.02 6.11 25.69
N ILE A 54 -7.64 7.28 26.14
CA ILE A 54 -7.22 8.43 25.30
C ILE A 54 -5.71 8.54 25.41
N PRO A 55 -4.97 8.49 24.26
CA PRO A 55 -3.51 8.63 24.30
C PRO A 55 -3.09 10.07 24.55
N ASP A 56 -1.94 10.24 25.22
CA ASP A 56 -1.20 11.50 25.22
C ASP A 56 -0.32 11.60 23.98
N GLU A 57 -0.55 12.61 23.17
CA GLU A 57 0.15 12.80 21.90
C GLU A 57 1.34 13.74 22.04
N CYS A 58 2.47 13.36 21.42
CA CYS A 58 3.65 14.22 21.38
C CYS A 58 3.53 15.34 20.35
N SER A 59 4.37 16.36 20.45
CA SER A 59 4.44 17.47 19.49
C SER A 59 5.91 17.94 19.32
N PRO A 60 6.39 18.11 18.06
CA PRO A 60 5.77 17.71 16.78
C PRO A 60 5.72 16.18 16.61
N ARG A 61 4.88 15.67 15.67
CA ARG A 61 4.68 14.22 15.49
C ARG A 61 4.76 13.73 14.04
N PHE A 62 4.99 14.62 13.09
CA PHE A 62 5.10 14.28 11.66
C PHE A 62 6.45 14.73 11.09
N ASP A 63 6.95 13.94 10.17
CA ASP A 63 8.13 14.24 9.36
C ASP A 63 7.98 13.64 7.96
N ILE A 64 8.75 14.13 7.00
CA ILE A 64 8.69 13.69 5.61
C ILE A 64 10.06 13.35 5.07
N THR A 65 10.12 12.36 4.17
CA THR A 65 11.29 12.16 3.32
C THR A 65 11.07 12.83 1.97
N ARG A 66 12.12 13.46 1.44
CA ARG A 66 12.12 14.15 0.15
C ARG A 66 13.31 13.69 -0.69
N LYS A 67 13.12 13.71 -2.01
CA LYS A 67 14.20 13.75 -2.97
C LYS A 67 14.19 15.13 -3.62
N GLU A 68 15.36 15.68 -3.94
CA GLU A 68 15.46 16.99 -4.59
C GLU A 68 14.54 17.10 -5.80
N GLY A 69 13.74 18.16 -5.85
CA GLY A 69 12.77 18.39 -6.93
C GLY A 69 11.50 17.53 -6.87
N ALA A 70 11.37 16.63 -5.90
CA ALA A 70 10.18 15.80 -5.70
C ALA A 70 9.34 16.25 -4.50
N VAL A 71 8.06 15.97 -4.57
CA VAL A 71 7.15 16.07 -3.42
C VAL A 71 7.50 14.97 -2.39
N TRP A 72 6.65 14.68 -1.45
CA TRP A 72 6.94 13.64 -0.45
C TRP A 72 7.15 12.28 -1.09
N THR A 73 8.25 11.63 -0.77
CA THR A 73 8.43 10.20 -1.10
C THR A 73 7.98 9.31 0.04
N GLY A 74 7.96 9.83 1.26
CA GLY A 74 7.49 9.13 2.43
C GLY A 74 7.11 10.07 3.57
N PHE A 75 6.37 9.54 4.52
CA PHE A 75 5.76 10.28 5.62
C PHE A 75 5.89 9.50 6.93
N LYS A 76 6.48 10.13 7.92
CA LYS A 76 6.61 9.59 9.28
C LYS A 76 5.50 10.11 10.17
N ASN A 77 4.89 9.20 10.93
CA ASN A 77 3.80 9.48 11.85
C ASN A 77 4.08 8.86 13.23
N MET A 78 4.04 9.68 14.27
CA MET A 78 4.17 9.28 15.68
C MET A 78 2.83 9.32 16.42
N GLU A 79 1.74 9.56 15.72
CA GLU A 79 0.40 9.61 16.28
C GLU A 79 -0.13 8.22 16.65
N GLN A 80 -0.83 8.14 17.75
CA GLN A 80 -1.43 6.90 18.23
C GLN A 80 -2.87 6.71 17.72
N ILE A 81 -3.79 6.30 18.56
CA ILE A 81 -5.21 6.12 18.26
C ILE A 81 -5.98 7.44 18.40
N SER A 82 -7.31 7.42 18.43
CA SER A 82 -8.13 8.63 18.55
C SER A 82 -7.84 9.37 19.86
N ASP A 83 -7.68 10.68 19.76
CA ASP A 83 -7.49 11.63 20.87
C ASP A 83 -8.81 12.05 21.54
N LYS A 84 -9.93 11.42 21.21
CA LYS A 84 -11.26 11.75 21.72
C LYS A 84 -11.81 10.64 22.61
N PRO A 85 -12.65 11.01 23.59
CA PRO A 85 -13.39 10.02 24.40
C PRO A 85 -14.19 9.06 23.52
N LEU A 86 -14.32 7.81 23.96
CA LEU A 86 -15.06 6.77 23.24
C LEU A 86 -16.48 7.21 22.88
N GLU A 87 -17.21 7.80 23.82
CA GLU A 87 -18.58 8.27 23.63
C GLU A 87 -18.69 9.34 22.52
N LYS A 88 -17.69 10.22 22.42
CA LYS A 88 -17.65 11.23 21.34
C LYS A 88 -17.40 10.62 19.99
N ASN A 89 -16.55 9.61 19.90
CA ASN A 89 -16.34 8.86 18.67
C ASN A 89 -17.61 8.12 18.24
N LEU A 90 -18.33 7.49 19.18
CA LEU A 90 -19.58 6.78 18.92
C LEU A 90 -20.70 7.74 18.45
N GLU A 91 -20.77 8.95 19.04
CA GLU A 91 -21.68 10.02 18.57
C GLU A 91 -21.41 10.38 17.10
N TYR A 92 -20.13 10.56 16.72
CA TYR A 92 -19.75 10.86 15.33
C TYR A 92 -20.10 9.71 14.38
N ILE A 93 -19.85 8.45 14.78
CA ILE A 93 -20.19 7.28 13.99
C ILE A 93 -21.68 7.21 13.72
N SER A 94 -22.51 7.34 14.76
CA SER A 94 -23.98 7.29 14.63
C SER A 94 -24.51 8.43 13.77
N ARG A 95 -23.97 9.63 13.92
CA ARG A 95 -24.36 10.79 13.12
C ARG A 95 -23.96 10.62 11.65
N LEU A 96 -22.74 10.16 11.37
CA LEU A 96 -22.28 9.89 10.00
C LEU A 96 -23.17 8.87 9.31
N LYS A 97 -23.50 7.79 10.00
CA LYS A 97 -24.34 6.73 9.43
C LYS A 97 -25.77 7.21 9.13
N LYS A 98 -26.30 8.10 9.98
CA LYS A 98 -27.60 8.75 9.76
C LYS A 98 -27.58 9.70 8.56
N ASP A 99 -26.55 10.55 8.45
CA ASP A 99 -26.47 11.59 7.44
C ASP A 99 -26.01 11.06 6.07
N PHE A 100 -25.28 9.94 6.05
CA PHE A 100 -24.73 9.28 4.85
C PHE A 100 -25.04 7.78 4.83
N PRO A 101 -26.30 7.35 4.72
CA PRO A 101 -26.74 5.97 4.90
C PRO A 101 -26.18 5.00 3.83
N THR A 102 -25.82 5.50 2.64
CA THR A 102 -25.29 4.69 1.52
C THR A 102 -23.76 4.55 1.57
N LYS A 103 -23.08 5.39 2.36
CA LYS A 103 -21.63 5.34 2.53
C LYS A 103 -21.23 4.27 3.55
N VAL A 104 -20.10 3.63 3.31
CA VAL A 104 -19.61 2.56 4.17
C VAL A 104 -18.76 3.13 5.30
N LEU A 105 -19.12 2.80 6.51
CA LEU A 105 -18.41 3.19 7.72
C LEU A 105 -17.83 1.94 8.40
N ALA A 106 -16.57 1.62 8.07
CA ALA A 106 -15.78 0.68 8.83
C ALA A 106 -15.19 1.40 10.06
N VAL A 107 -15.18 0.74 11.23
CA VAL A 107 -14.61 1.32 12.44
C VAL A 107 -13.39 0.52 12.88
N SER A 108 -12.25 1.19 12.96
CA SER A 108 -11.02 0.60 13.47
C SER A 108 -11.01 0.65 15.00
N ILE A 109 -10.75 -0.48 15.65
CA ILE A 109 -10.74 -0.62 17.11
C ILE A 109 -9.43 -1.21 17.60
N MET A 110 -9.07 -0.90 18.86
CA MET A 110 -7.90 -1.46 19.53
C MET A 110 -8.15 -1.56 21.03
N GLY A 111 -7.92 -2.75 21.59
CA GLY A 111 -7.96 -3.03 23.03
C GLY A 111 -6.66 -3.69 23.49
N SER A 112 -6.45 -3.74 24.80
CA SER A 112 -5.33 -4.42 25.46
C SER A 112 -5.72 -5.78 26.06
N THR A 113 -7.01 -6.01 26.24
CA THR A 113 -7.58 -7.25 26.79
C THR A 113 -8.76 -7.73 25.95
N GLU A 114 -9.09 -9.03 26.03
CA GLU A 114 -10.27 -9.60 25.34
C GLU A 114 -11.57 -8.86 25.70
N GLU A 115 -11.69 -8.44 26.96
CA GLU A 115 -12.85 -7.71 27.42
C GLU A 115 -12.96 -6.33 26.73
N GLU A 116 -11.86 -5.59 26.63
CA GLU A 116 -11.83 -4.31 25.90
C GLU A 116 -12.19 -4.46 24.43
N TRP A 117 -11.64 -5.47 23.74
CA TRP A 117 -11.97 -5.79 22.36
C TRP A 117 -13.46 -6.09 22.20
N SER A 118 -14.04 -6.89 23.10
CA SER A 118 -15.45 -7.25 23.10
C SER A 118 -16.37 -6.05 23.36
N ILE A 119 -16.01 -5.18 24.31
CA ILE A 119 -16.77 -3.96 24.62
C ILE A 119 -16.77 -3.02 23.41
N LEU A 120 -15.60 -2.77 22.81
CA LEU A 120 -15.47 -1.91 21.62
C LEU A 120 -16.30 -2.45 20.46
N ALA A 121 -16.23 -3.75 20.18
CA ALA A 121 -16.99 -4.39 19.11
C ALA A 121 -18.52 -4.18 19.29
N LYS A 122 -19.04 -4.39 20.48
CA LYS A 122 -20.46 -4.16 20.78
C LYS A 122 -20.86 -2.70 20.59
N LYS A 123 -20.08 -1.77 21.17
CA LYS A 123 -20.39 -0.34 21.12
C LYS A 123 -20.36 0.23 19.69
N VAL A 124 -19.38 -0.16 18.86
CA VAL A 124 -19.33 0.31 17.45
C VAL A 124 -20.43 -0.31 16.60
N THR A 125 -20.81 -1.55 16.88
CA THR A 125 -21.96 -2.20 16.25
C THR A 125 -23.26 -1.46 16.55
N GLU A 126 -23.51 -1.13 17.82
CA GLU A 126 -24.66 -0.36 18.29
C GLU A 126 -24.67 1.07 17.71
N ALA A 127 -23.49 1.67 17.49
CA ALA A 127 -23.35 2.99 16.87
C ALA A 127 -23.65 3.00 15.36
N GLY A 128 -23.79 1.82 14.72
CA GLY A 128 -24.20 1.68 13.33
C GLY A 128 -23.05 1.52 12.32
N ALA A 129 -21.89 1.02 12.75
CA ALA A 129 -20.82 0.62 11.83
C ALA A 129 -21.30 -0.45 10.84
N ASP A 130 -20.70 -0.48 9.65
CA ASP A 130 -20.95 -1.52 8.64
C ASP A 130 -19.91 -2.66 8.71
N LEU A 131 -18.69 -2.35 9.15
CA LEU A 131 -17.56 -3.27 9.27
C LEU A 131 -16.72 -2.91 10.51
N ILE A 132 -16.02 -3.89 11.07
CA ILE A 132 -15.04 -3.65 12.16
C ILE A 132 -13.64 -4.03 11.66
N GLU A 133 -12.66 -3.13 11.88
CA GLU A 133 -11.23 -3.39 11.65
C GLU A 133 -10.53 -3.58 13.00
N CYS A 134 -9.97 -4.76 13.25
CA CYS A 134 -9.09 -5.02 14.39
C CYS A 134 -7.68 -4.49 14.07
N ASN A 135 -7.24 -3.44 14.74
CA ASN A 135 -5.92 -2.85 14.50
C ASN A 135 -4.83 -3.54 15.32
N PHE A 136 -4.22 -4.60 14.76
CA PHE A 136 -3.08 -5.31 15.34
C PHE A 136 -1.72 -4.74 14.90
N SER A 137 -1.65 -3.49 14.45
CA SER A 137 -0.51 -3.09 13.63
C SER A 137 0.08 -1.73 13.96
N CYS A 138 -0.51 -0.93 14.84
CA CYS A 138 0.00 0.39 15.19
C CYS A 138 1.42 0.28 15.80
N PRO A 139 2.46 0.90 15.21
CA PRO A 139 3.83 0.78 15.70
C PRO A 139 4.15 1.72 16.88
N GLN A 140 3.24 2.64 17.23
CA GLN A 140 3.46 3.74 18.18
C GLN A 140 2.79 3.53 19.55
N MET A 141 2.31 2.32 19.83
CA MET A 141 1.71 2.06 21.13
C MET A 141 2.78 2.04 22.23
N THR A 142 2.47 2.67 23.35
CA THR A 142 3.34 2.70 24.53
C THR A 142 3.27 1.43 25.38
N SER A 143 2.33 0.52 25.05
CA SER A 143 2.16 -0.79 25.72
C SER A 143 2.44 -1.94 24.75
N HIS A 144 3.23 -2.91 25.18
CA HIS A 144 3.49 -4.15 24.45
C HIS A 144 2.28 -5.08 24.34
N ALA A 145 1.20 -4.79 25.07
CA ALA A 145 -0.07 -5.52 24.95
C ALA A 145 -0.95 -5.04 23.79
N MET A 146 -0.47 -4.11 22.96
CA MET A 146 -1.23 -3.49 21.88
C MET A 146 -0.41 -3.29 20.61
N GLY A 147 -1.10 -3.07 19.49
CA GLY A 147 -0.50 -2.67 18.23
C GLY A 147 0.39 -3.74 17.58
N SER A 148 1.54 -3.31 17.05
CA SER A 148 2.41 -4.18 16.24
C SER A 148 3.04 -5.34 17.01
N ASP A 149 3.14 -5.25 18.33
CA ASP A 149 3.68 -6.34 19.16
C ASP A 149 2.66 -7.48 19.26
N VAL A 150 1.36 -7.16 19.34
CA VAL A 150 0.26 -8.14 19.23
C VAL A 150 0.21 -8.71 17.82
N GLY A 151 0.32 -7.88 16.79
CA GLY A 151 0.24 -8.30 15.39
C GLY A 151 1.34 -9.23 14.92
N GLN A 152 2.44 -9.35 15.67
CA GLN A 152 3.52 -10.32 15.45
C GLN A 152 3.32 -11.64 16.19
N ASN A 153 2.32 -11.73 17.07
CA ASN A 153 2.00 -12.92 17.83
C ASN A 153 0.69 -13.57 17.32
N PRO A 154 0.77 -14.69 16.58
CA PRO A 154 -0.41 -15.34 16.01
C PRO A 154 -1.45 -15.76 17.04
N GLU A 155 -1.04 -16.19 18.24
CA GLU A 155 -1.96 -16.62 19.29
C GLU A 155 -2.80 -15.45 19.81
N LEU A 156 -2.18 -14.26 19.98
CA LEU A 156 -2.90 -13.05 20.40
C LEU A 156 -3.80 -12.54 19.28
N VAL A 157 -3.35 -12.60 18.03
CA VAL A 157 -4.17 -12.21 16.86
C VAL A 157 -5.41 -13.09 16.77
N GLU A 158 -5.27 -14.43 16.85
CA GLU A 158 -6.42 -15.35 16.87
C GLU A 158 -7.37 -15.03 18.02
N LYS A 159 -6.82 -14.91 19.23
CA LYS A 159 -7.55 -14.70 20.47
C LYS A 159 -8.40 -13.42 20.43
N TYR A 160 -7.81 -12.29 20.10
CA TYR A 160 -8.51 -11.01 20.06
C TYR A 160 -9.47 -10.91 18.87
N THR A 161 -9.13 -11.49 17.72
CA THR A 161 -10.06 -11.59 16.59
C THR A 161 -11.32 -12.35 16.99
N ARG A 162 -11.17 -13.48 17.68
CA ARG A 162 -12.29 -14.29 18.18
C ARG A 162 -13.16 -13.50 19.14
N ALA A 163 -12.58 -12.79 20.10
CA ALA A 163 -13.31 -11.96 21.06
C ALA A 163 -14.17 -10.88 20.37
N VAL A 164 -13.66 -10.28 19.30
CA VAL A 164 -14.41 -9.32 18.48
C VAL A 164 -15.52 -10.02 17.70
N VAL A 165 -15.23 -11.10 17.00
CA VAL A 165 -16.19 -11.84 16.16
C VAL A 165 -17.37 -12.36 16.99
N GLU A 166 -17.13 -12.86 18.19
CA GLU A 166 -18.17 -13.34 19.10
C GLU A 166 -19.04 -12.22 19.69
N SER A 167 -18.59 -10.96 19.56
CA SER A 167 -19.23 -9.78 20.14
C SER A 167 -20.02 -8.93 19.13
N THR A 168 -20.04 -9.31 17.85
CA THR A 168 -20.72 -8.57 16.79
C THR A 168 -21.28 -9.49 15.72
N HIS A 169 -22.28 -9.00 14.98
CA HIS A 169 -22.76 -9.64 13.75
C HIS A 169 -22.13 -9.06 12.49
N LEU A 170 -21.32 -8.00 12.60
CA LEU A 170 -20.67 -7.32 11.48
C LEU A 170 -19.49 -8.14 10.96
N PRO A 171 -19.15 -8.01 9.68
CA PRO A 171 -17.89 -8.54 9.16
C PRO A 171 -16.68 -7.92 9.86
N VAL A 172 -15.74 -8.76 10.28
CA VAL A 172 -14.51 -8.35 10.98
C VAL A 172 -13.31 -8.52 10.06
N ILE A 173 -12.47 -7.49 10.00
CA ILE A 173 -11.25 -7.42 9.22
C ILE A 173 -10.05 -7.32 10.19
N ALA A 174 -8.98 -8.06 9.93
CA ALA A 174 -7.73 -7.96 10.69
C ALA A 174 -6.71 -7.10 9.95
N LYS A 175 -6.28 -5.99 10.54
CA LYS A 175 -5.24 -5.11 9.99
C LYS A 175 -3.87 -5.52 10.46
N MET A 176 -3.03 -5.91 9.47
CA MET A 176 -1.75 -6.54 9.71
C MET A 176 -0.60 -5.55 9.75
N THR A 177 0.43 -5.88 10.55
CA THR A 177 1.68 -5.11 10.61
C THR A 177 2.67 -5.60 9.56
N PRO A 178 3.33 -4.68 8.81
CA PRO A 178 4.43 -5.05 7.92
C PRO A 178 5.77 -5.23 8.65
N ASN A 179 5.80 -5.04 9.96
CA ASN A 179 7.02 -5.16 10.78
C ASN A 179 7.27 -6.62 11.15
N ILE A 180 7.20 -7.51 10.15
CA ILE A 180 7.32 -8.96 10.26
C ILE A 180 7.87 -9.52 8.94
N GLY A 181 8.48 -10.69 8.97
CA GLY A 181 8.99 -11.37 7.78
C GLY A 181 7.88 -12.02 6.94
N ASN A 182 7.01 -12.77 7.60
CA ASN A 182 5.94 -13.57 7.00
C ASN A 182 4.59 -13.14 7.58
N MET A 183 3.87 -12.30 6.84
CA MET A 183 2.56 -11.78 7.26
C MET A 183 1.46 -12.86 7.17
N GLU A 184 1.67 -13.89 6.38
CA GLU A 184 0.74 -15.01 6.19
C GLU A 184 0.42 -15.72 7.51
N ILE A 185 1.40 -15.85 8.39
CA ILE A 185 1.26 -16.55 9.67
C ILE A 185 0.21 -15.88 10.58
N PRO A 186 0.33 -14.60 10.95
CA PRO A 186 -0.70 -13.92 11.72
C PRO A 186 -2.00 -13.70 10.92
N ALA A 187 -1.96 -13.61 9.58
CA ALA A 187 -3.17 -13.54 8.76
C ALA A 187 -4.00 -14.83 8.86
N MET A 188 -3.39 -15.99 8.77
CA MET A 188 -4.06 -17.29 9.00
C MET A 188 -4.64 -17.38 10.41
N ALA A 189 -3.90 -16.90 11.43
CA ALA A 189 -4.40 -16.85 12.80
C ALA A 189 -5.65 -15.96 12.94
N ALA A 190 -5.67 -14.81 12.27
CA ALA A 190 -6.87 -13.95 12.23
C ALA A 190 -8.06 -14.66 11.58
N MET A 191 -7.84 -15.38 10.46
CA MET A 191 -8.89 -16.15 9.80
C MET A 191 -9.41 -17.28 10.71
N LYS A 192 -8.53 -17.96 11.43
CA LYS A 192 -8.89 -18.96 12.44
C LYS A 192 -9.67 -18.37 13.62
N GLY A 193 -9.41 -17.10 13.98
CA GLY A 193 -10.19 -16.30 14.92
C GLY A 193 -11.56 -15.90 14.40
N GLY A 194 -11.87 -16.11 13.11
CA GLY A 194 -13.16 -15.85 12.49
C GLY A 194 -13.24 -14.56 11.69
N ALA A 195 -12.13 -13.87 11.44
CA ALA A 195 -12.09 -12.72 10.53
C ALA A 195 -12.66 -13.10 9.15
N LYS A 196 -13.25 -12.13 8.45
CA LYS A 196 -13.79 -12.31 7.09
C LYS A 196 -12.89 -11.71 6.02
N GLY A 197 -11.93 -10.88 6.41
CA GLY A 197 -10.98 -10.25 5.51
C GLY A 197 -9.73 -9.76 6.23
N ILE A 198 -8.75 -9.35 5.43
CA ILE A 198 -7.46 -8.84 5.89
C ILE A 198 -7.27 -7.42 5.37
N ALA A 199 -6.65 -6.55 6.17
CA ALA A 199 -6.18 -5.23 5.74
C ALA A 199 -4.64 -5.20 5.79
N ALA A 200 -3.99 -4.82 4.69
CA ALA A 200 -2.54 -4.75 4.58
C ALA A 200 -2.09 -3.65 3.62
N ILE A 201 -1.11 -2.89 4.03
CA ILE A 201 -0.26 -2.91 5.22
C ILE A 201 -0.46 -1.65 6.08
N ASN A 202 -0.23 -1.76 7.39
CA ASN A 202 -0.03 -0.58 8.22
C ASN A 202 1.40 -0.01 7.98
N THR A 203 1.79 1.00 8.74
CA THR A 203 3.08 1.69 8.59
C THR A 203 4.28 0.82 9.01
N ILE A 204 5.41 1.08 8.35
CA ILE A 204 6.69 0.41 8.62
C ILE A 204 7.45 1.20 9.69
N LYS A 205 8.02 0.52 10.68
CA LYS A 205 8.89 1.17 11.68
C LYS A 205 10.13 1.73 11.00
N ALA A 206 10.36 3.06 11.12
CA ALA A 206 11.49 3.74 10.48
C ALA A 206 11.99 4.96 11.26
N ILE A 207 13.19 5.38 10.89
CA ILE A 207 13.76 6.72 11.14
C ILE A 207 13.82 7.41 9.78
N THR A 208 13.26 8.60 9.66
CA THR A 208 13.20 9.32 8.37
C THR A 208 14.49 10.08 8.09
N ASN A 209 14.86 10.96 8.98
CA ASN A 209 16.01 11.85 8.81
C ASN A 209 16.81 11.96 10.12
N ILE A 210 18.11 12.18 9.99
CA ILE A 210 18.99 12.59 11.08
C ILE A 210 19.44 14.02 10.79
N ASP A 211 19.17 14.93 11.73
CA ASP A 211 19.80 16.25 11.75
C ASP A 211 21.27 16.06 12.15
N VAL A 212 22.16 16.22 11.20
CA VAL A 212 23.58 15.94 11.38
C VAL A 212 24.30 17.03 12.20
N GLU A 213 23.73 18.24 12.29
CA GLU A 213 24.28 19.34 13.09
C GLU A 213 23.95 19.13 14.57
N ASN A 214 22.74 18.74 14.86
CA ASN A 214 22.26 18.52 16.24
C ASN A 214 22.30 17.04 16.67
N MET A 215 22.71 16.12 15.79
CA MET A 215 22.85 14.68 16.03
C MET A 215 21.55 14.04 16.58
N THR A 216 20.40 14.43 16.05
CA THR A 216 19.10 13.94 16.49
C THR A 216 18.24 13.49 15.34
N ALA A 217 17.36 12.50 15.60
CA ALA A 217 16.39 12.04 14.61
C ALA A 217 15.17 12.98 14.53
N MET A 218 14.55 13.03 13.35
CA MET A 218 13.34 13.85 13.12
C MET A 218 12.03 13.03 13.30
N PRO A 219 10.89 13.66 13.67
CA PRO A 219 10.80 15.01 14.21
C PRO A 219 11.36 15.08 15.64
N VAL A 220 11.79 16.24 16.07
CA VAL A 220 12.41 16.45 17.39
C VAL A 220 11.34 16.85 18.42
N VAL A 221 11.23 16.06 19.48
CA VAL A 221 10.37 16.30 20.63
C VAL A 221 11.27 16.47 21.85
N ASN A 222 11.43 17.68 22.36
CA ASN A 222 12.31 17.98 23.50
C ASN A 222 13.69 17.30 23.39
N ALA A 223 14.42 17.60 22.31
CA ALA A 223 15.75 17.06 21.96
C ALA A 223 15.80 15.54 21.71
N LYS A 224 14.67 14.85 21.58
CA LYS A 224 14.59 13.40 21.34
C LYS A 224 13.65 13.09 20.18
N SER A 225 13.76 11.88 19.67
CA SER A 225 12.79 11.30 18.71
C SER A 225 12.62 9.81 18.96
N SER A 226 11.75 9.18 18.20
CA SER A 226 11.53 7.73 18.29
C SER A 226 11.48 7.07 16.90
N ILE A 227 11.69 5.75 16.87
CA ILE A 227 11.33 4.92 15.72
C ILE A 227 9.80 4.90 15.63
N SER A 228 9.24 5.19 14.46
CA SER A 228 7.78 5.30 14.29
C SER A 228 7.29 4.90 12.92
N GLY A 229 5.99 5.03 12.68
CA GLY A 229 5.34 4.58 11.46
C GLY A 229 5.74 5.39 10.22
N TYR A 230 6.18 4.72 9.17
CA TYR A 230 6.53 5.27 7.86
C TYR A 230 5.56 4.80 6.79
N SER A 231 5.09 5.71 5.96
CA SER A 231 4.11 5.51 4.88
C SER A 231 4.43 6.37 3.65
N GLY A 232 3.54 6.44 2.67
CA GLY A 232 3.72 7.19 1.43
C GLY A 232 4.24 6.31 0.29
N ALA A 233 4.54 6.90 -0.88
CA ALA A 233 4.92 6.19 -2.10
C ALA A 233 6.07 5.19 -1.91
N ALA A 234 7.03 5.51 -1.03
CA ALA A 234 8.20 4.67 -0.76
C ALA A 234 7.86 3.27 -0.22
N VAL A 235 6.68 3.06 0.38
CA VAL A 235 6.29 1.75 0.93
C VAL A 235 5.47 0.89 -0.04
N LYS A 236 5.03 1.44 -1.20
CA LYS A 236 4.20 0.70 -2.17
C LYS A 236 4.78 -0.66 -2.57
N PRO A 237 6.06 -0.79 -2.95
CA PRO A 237 6.61 -2.08 -3.35
C PRO A 237 6.53 -3.14 -2.24
N ILE A 238 6.67 -2.73 -0.99
CA ILE A 238 6.58 -3.62 0.17
C ILE A 238 5.12 -4.04 0.41
N ALA A 239 4.18 -3.12 0.25
CA ALA A 239 2.76 -3.41 0.36
C ALA A 239 2.29 -4.41 -0.71
N LEU A 240 2.66 -4.20 -1.97
CA LEU A 240 2.34 -5.10 -3.08
C LEU A 240 2.90 -6.51 -2.83
N ARG A 241 4.15 -6.63 -2.34
CA ARG A 241 4.75 -7.92 -1.96
C ARG A 241 3.87 -8.66 -0.95
N PHE A 242 3.50 -8.05 0.17
CA PHE A 242 2.73 -8.72 1.23
C PHE A 242 1.36 -9.17 0.74
N ILE A 243 0.66 -8.32 -0.04
CA ILE A 243 -0.65 -8.68 -0.60
C ILE A 243 -0.51 -9.87 -1.54
N THR A 244 0.46 -9.83 -2.47
CA THR A 244 0.71 -10.91 -3.42
C THR A 244 1.03 -12.22 -2.70
N GLN A 245 1.94 -12.22 -1.72
CA GLN A 245 2.31 -13.41 -0.96
C GLN A 245 1.10 -14.02 -0.23
N MET A 246 0.28 -13.20 0.43
CA MET A 246 -0.94 -13.70 1.07
C MET A 246 -1.91 -14.31 0.05
N LYS A 247 -2.08 -13.68 -1.11
CA LYS A 247 -3.00 -14.16 -2.16
C LYS A 247 -2.49 -15.41 -2.89
N GLN A 248 -1.18 -15.63 -2.91
CA GLN A 248 -0.57 -16.87 -3.43
C GLN A 248 -0.55 -18.00 -2.40
N HIS A 249 -0.80 -17.71 -1.12
CA HIS A 249 -0.87 -18.74 -0.08
C HIS A 249 -2.20 -19.51 -0.14
N GLU A 250 -2.14 -20.84 -0.13
CA GLU A 250 -3.30 -21.73 -0.35
C GLU A 250 -4.49 -21.44 0.58
N GLU A 251 -4.22 -21.18 1.86
CA GLU A 251 -5.27 -20.91 2.85
C GLU A 251 -5.82 -19.46 2.79
N LEU A 252 -5.13 -18.55 2.08
CA LEU A 252 -5.49 -17.13 2.02
C LEU A 252 -5.91 -16.66 0.62
N LYS A 253 -5.75 -17.49 -0.40
CA LYS A 253 -6.00 -17.10 -1.81
C LYS A 253 -7.41 -16.53 -2.06
N ASP A 254 -8.42 -17.05 -1.36
CA ASP A 254 -9.81 -16.62 -1.50
C ASP A 254 -10.22 -15.56 -0.48
N VAL A 255 -9.36 -15.23 0.48
CA VAL A 255 -9.65 -14.21 1.52
C VAL A 255 -9.67 -12.82 0.90
N PRO A 256 -10.75 -12.03 1.06
CA PRO A 256 -10.78 -10.64 0.62
C PRO A 256 -9.73 -9.80 1.35
N ILE A 257 -8.94 -9.03 0.58
CA ILE A 257 -7.91 -8.14 1.13
C ILE A 257 -8.24 -6.70 0.77
N THR A 258 -8.24 -5.81 1.75
CA THR A 258 -8.17 -4.38 1.52
C THR A 258 -6.71 -3.93 1.52
N GLY A 259 -6.25 -3.43 0.37
CA GLY A 259 -4.86 -3.06 0.15
C GLY A 259 -4.59 -1.61 0.49
N MET A 260 -3.42 -1.34 1.11
CA MET A 260 -2.98 0.02 1.43
C MET A 260 -1.46 0.13 1.51
N GLY A 261 -0.95 1.35 1.27
CA GLY A 261 0.46 1.71 1.40
C GLY A 261 1.03 2.30 0.11
N GLY A 262 1.06 3.62 0.01
CA GLY A 262 1.67 4.34 -1.12
C GLY A 262 0.79 4.50 -2.35
N ILE A 263 -0.53 4.40 -2.22
CA ILE A 263 -1.47 4.73 -3.30
C ILE A 263 -1.60 6.24 -3.41
N GLU A 264 -1.20 6.81 -4.55
CA GLU A 264 -1.28 8.25 -4.85
C GLU A 264 -2.09 8.52 -6.12
N THR A 265 -2.13 7.57 -7.04
CA THR A 265 -2.79 7.67 -8.34
C THR A 265 -3.73 6.50 -8.59
N TRP A 266 -4.58 6.61 -9.63
CA TRP A 266 -5.39 5.49 -10.12
C TRP A 266 -4.53 4.30 -10.59
N SER A 267 -3.35 4.57 -11.13
CA SER A 267 -2.41 3.53 -11.57
C SER A 267 -1.85 2.75 -10.38
N ASP A 268 -1.47 3.44 -9.28
CA ASP A 268 -1.07 2.74 -8.04
C ASP A 268 -2.22 1.87 -7.52
N ALA A 269 -3.44 2.41 -7.50
CA ALA A 269 -4.63 1.68 -7.09
C ALA A 269 -4.86 0.41 -7.93
N LEU A 270 -4.67 0.52 -9.25
CA LEU A 270 -4.76 -0.60 -10.18
C LEU A 270 -3.72 -1.68 -9.85
N GLU A 271 -2.46 -1.31 -9.56
CA GLU A 271 -1.42 -2.28 -9.17
C GLU A 271 -1.86 -3.13 -7.95
N PHE A 272 -2.50 -2.51 -6.95
CA PHE A 272 -3.03 -3.23 -5.79
C PHE A 272 -4.15 -4.21 -6.17
N LEU A 273 -5.06 -3.81 -7.07
CA LEU A 273 -6.11 -4.70 -7.57
C LEU A 273 -5.49 -5.88 -8.34
N LEU A 274 -4.56 -5.61 -9.24
CA LEU A 274 -3.86 -6.64 -10.02
C LEU A 274 -3.07 -7.62 -9.12
N CYS A 275 -2.56 -7.15 -7.97
CA CYS A 275 -1.92 -7.97 -6.95
C CYS A 275 -2.91 -8.61 -5.94
N GLY A 276 -4.23 -8.52 -6.19
CA GLY A 276 -5.24 -9.29 -5.45
C GLY A 276 -5.99 -8.55 -4.35
N ALA A 277 -5.79 -7.24 -4.17
CA ALA A 277 -6.67 -6.44 -3.33
C ALA A 277 -8.05 -6.31 -3.96
N SER A 278 -9.11 -6.41 -3.16
CA SER A 278 -10.50 -6.25 -3.60
C SER A 278 -11.16 -4.96 -3.09
N ASN A 279 -10.49 -4.26 -2.18
CA ASN A 279 -10.83 -2.94 -1.67
C ASN A 279 -9.53 -2.17 -1.38
N LEU A 280 -9.55 -0.86 -1.33
CA LEU A 280 -8.37 -0.01 -1.23
C LEU A 280 -8.51 1.01 -0.11
N GLN A 281 -7.43 1.24 0.64
CA GLN A 281 -7.38 2.26 1.68
C GLN A 281 -6.26 3.27 1.39
N VAL A 282 -6.56 4.56 1.53
CA VAL A 282 -5.64 5.66 1.19
C VAL A 282 -5.53 6.63 2.37
N THR A 283 -4.32 7.12 2.65
CA THR A 283 -4.07 8.12 3.71
C THR A 283 -3.11 9.22 3.28
N THR A 284 -1.82 8.89 3.07
CA THR A 284 -0.74 9.87 2.95
C THR A 284 -0.94 10.82 1.79
N SER A 285 -1.41 10.34 0.65
CA SER A 285 -1.73 11.17 -0.50
C SER A 285 -2.89 12.13 -0.23
N VAL A 286 -3.86 11.74 0.61
CA VAL A 286 -4.93 12.65 1.05
C VAL A 286 -4.39 13.77 1.94
N MET A 287 -3.41 13.49 2.82
CA MET A 287 -2.75 14.52 3.63
C MET A 287 -1.98 15.51 2.75
N GLN A 288 -1.47 15.06 1.61
CA GLN A 288 -0.69 15.85 0.68
C GLN A 288 -1.57 16.65 -0.32
N TYR A 289 -2.59 16.01 -0.88
CA TYR A 289 -3.38 16.54 -2.02
C TYR A 289 -4.83 16.85 -1.68
N GLY A 290 -5.30 16.46 -0.49
CA GLY A 290 -6.68 16.65 -0.05
C GLY A 290 -7.66 15.55 -0.52
N TYR A 291 -8.90 15.63 -0.04
CA TYR A 291 -9.91 14.58 -0.29
C TYR A 291 -10.31 14.42 -1.75
N ARG A 292 -10.19 15.49 -2.56
CA ARG A 292 -10.61 15.46 -3.97
C ARG A 292 -9.72 14.61 -4.88
N ILE A 293 -8.57 14.14 -4.40
CA ILE A 293 -7.72 13.19 -5.15
C ILE A 293 -8.51 11.94 -5.60
N VAL A 294 -9.57 11.57 -4.88
CA VAL A 294 -10.44 10.44 -5.25
C VAL A 294 -11.14 10.64 -6.59
N GLU A 295 -11.43 11.89 -6.99
CA GLU A 295 -12.05 12.19 -8.28
C GLU A 295 -11.16 11.71 -9.45
N ASP A 296 -9.85 11.98 -9.36
CA ASP A 296 -8.87 11.54 -10.35
C ASP A 296 -8.68 10.02 -10.32
N MET A 297 -8.67 9.41 -9.12
CA MET A 297 -8.56 7.95 -8.97
C MET A 297 -9.76 7.24 -9.60
N ILE A 298 -10.97 7.70 -9.35
CA ILE A 298 -12.22 7.16 -9.90
C ILE A 298 -12.22 7.33 -11.43
N SER A 299 -11.94 8.53 -11.91
CA SER A 299 -11.94 8.84 -13.34
C SER A 299 -10.90 8.00 -14.09
N GLY A 300 -9.65 7.98 -13.60
CA GLY A 300 -8.57 7.25 -14.27
C GLY A 300 -8.82 5.75 -14.34
N LEU A 301 -9.26 5.14 -13.24
CA LEU A 301 -9.57 3.71 -13.20
C LEU A 301 -10.75 3.35 -14.13
N SER A 302 -11.79 4.18 -14.14
CA SER A 302 -12.96 3.99 -15.01
C SER A 302 -12.59 4.05 -16.51
N HIS A 303 -11.74 5.00 -16.91
CA HIS A 303 -11.27 5.11 -18.29
C HIS A 303 -10.36 3.94 -18.67
N PHE A 304 -9.42 3.55 -17.81
CA PHE A 304 -8.57 2.37 -18.03
C PHE A 304 -9.40 1.10 -18.29
N MET A 305 -10.44 0.88 -17.48
CA MET A 305 -11.33 -0.28 -17.66
C MET A 305 -12.07 -0.22 -19.00
N ASP A 306 -12.53 0.97 -19.41
CA ASP A 306 -13.22 1.15 -20.69
C ASP A 306 -12.28 0.88 -21.88
N GLU A 307 -11.08 1.45 -21.88
CA GLU A 307 -10.06 1.23 -22.91
C GLU A 307 -9.66 -0.25 -23.07
N ARG A 308 -9.73 -1.02 -21.98
CA ARG A 308 -9.37 -2.44 -21.97
C ARG A 308 -10.58 -3.38 -22.10
N GLY A 309 -11.80 -2.85 -22.20
CA GLY A 309 -13.02 -3.66 -22.30
C GLY A 309 -13.32 -4.45 -21.01
N ILE A 310 -12.91 -3.96 -19.85
CA ILE A 310 -13.14 -4.59 -18.55
C ILE A 310 -14.41 -4.01 -17.94
N ASP A 311 -15.35 -4.85 -17.58
CA ASP A 311 -16.67 -4.39 -17.12
C ASP A 311 -16.78 -4.27 -15.59
N LYS A 312 -15.99 -5.03 -14.82
CA LYS A 312 -16.12 -5.11 -13.36
C LYS A 312 -14.75 -5.04 -12.67
N ILE A 313 -14.68 -4.32 -11.57
CA ILE A 313 -13.47 -4.25 -10.72
C ILE A 313 -12.97 -5.65 -10.31
N LYS A 314 -13.88 -6.56 -9.99
CA LYS A 314 -13.51 -7.93 -9.59
C LYS A 314 -12.70 -8.68 -10.64
N ASP A 315 -12.85 -8.32 -11.92
CA ASP A 315 -12.15 -8.98 -13.02
C ASP A 315 -10.69 -8.54 -13.11
N LEU A 316 -10.32 -7.42 -12.45
CA LEU A 316 -8.94 -6.96 -12.29
C LEU A 316 -8.20 -7.67 -11.15
N VAL A 317 -8.95 -8.18 -10.17
CA VAL A 317 -8.37 -8.72 -8.94
C VAL A 317 -7.53 -9.95 -9.22
N GLY A 318 -6.20 -9.82 -8.99
CA GLY A 318 -5.27 -10.92 -9.16
C GLY A 318 -4.81 -11.19 -10.60
N MET A 319 -5.13 -10.33 -11.58
CA MET A 319 -4.71 -10.54 -12.98
C MET A 319 -3.19 -10.62 -13.16
N ALA A 320 -2.40 -10.10 -12.22
CA ALA A 320 -0.93 -10.19 -12.31
C ALA A 320 -0.37 -11.54 -11.80
N PHE A 321 -1.14 -12.35 -11.08
CA PHE A 321 -0.62 -13.57 -10.44
C PHE A 321 0.05 -14.55 -11.38
N PRO A 322 -0.46 -14.85 -12.58
CA PRO A 322 0.20 -15.79 -13.48
C PRO A 322 1.62 -15.36 -13.90
N ASN A 323 1.96 -14.08 -13.73
CA ASN A 323 3.24 -13.51 -14.11
C ASN A 323 4.17 -13.25 -12.90
N ILE A 324 3.75 -13.61 -11.68
CA ILE A 324 4.55 -13.45 -10.46
C ILE A 324 4.81 -14.85 -9.90
N VAL A 325 6.00 -15.35 -10.19
CA VAL A 325 6.41 -16.74 -9.87
C VAL A 325 7.63 -16.74 -8.93
N PRO A 326 7.91 -17.87 -8.25
CA PRO A 326 9.15 -18.07 -7.54
C PRO A 326 10.38 -17.87 -8.44
N ALA A 327 11.48 -17.39 -7.86
CA ALA A 327 12.68 -17.04 -8.63
C ALA A 327 13.28 -18.22 -9.41
N GLU A 328 13.11 -19.44 -8.92
CA GLU A 328 13.54 -20.68 -9.57
C GLU A 328 12.78 -20.99 -10.86
N GLU A 329 11.57 -20.51 -11.00
CA GLU A 329 10.74 -20.71 -12.21
C GLU A 329 11.03 -19.69 -13.33
N LEU A 330 11.82 -18.65 -13.02
CA LEU A 330 12.19 -17.66 -14.05
C LEU A 330 13.15 -18.28 -15.08
N ASP A 331 12.85 -18.07 -16.35
CA ASP A 331 13.70 -18.50 -17.46
C ASP A 331 15.08 -17.81 -17.39
N ARG A 332 16.14 -18.61 -17.47
CA ARG A 332 17.53 -18.16 -17.41
C ARG A 332 18.34 -18.55 -18.64
N ASP A 333 17.70 -19.05 -19.67
CA ASP A 333 18.36 -19.63 -20.82
C ASP A 333 18.83 -18.60 -21.85
N PHE A 334 18.33 -17.37 -21.74
CA PHE A 334 18.65 -16.27 -22.63
C PHE A 334 19.10 -15.00 -21.90
N LYS A 335 19.57 -14.02 -22.69
CA LYS A 335 19.74 -12.63 -22.29
C LYS A 335 19.20 -11.71 -23.39
N ILE A 336 18.66 -10.56 -22.99
CA ILE A 336 18.18 -9.53 -23.92
C ILE A 336 19.21 -8.41 -23.94
N ILE A 337 19.84 -8.18 -25.09
CA ILE A 337 20.80 -7.09 -25.27
C ILE A 337 20.02 -5.81 -25.52
N PRO A 338 20.23 -4.72 -24.75
CA PRO A 338 19.55 -3.46 -25.00
C PRO A 338 19.92 -2.89 -26.37
N LYS A 339 18.98 -2.17 -27.00
CA LYS A 339 19.21 -1.38 -28.22
C LYS A 339 19.13 0.09 -27.89
N ILE A 340 20.12 0.87 -28.33
CA ILE A 340 20.15 2.32 -28.14
C ILE A 340 19.69 2.97 -29.44
N ASP A 341 18.70 3.87 -29.35
CA ASP A 341 18.26 4.72 -30.45
C ASP A 341 19.19 5.92 -30.53
N GLU A 342 20.06 5.95 -31.55
CA GLU A 342 21.07 7.00 -31.73
C GLU A 342 20.45 8.37 -32.03
N ASP A 343 19.29 8.41 -32.66
CA ASP A 343 18.60 9.66 -32.99
C ASP A 343 17.98 10.31 -31.75
N LYS A 344 17.49 9.51 -30.83
CA LYS A 344 16.99 9.99 -29.53
C LYS A 344 18.09 10.27 -28.50
N CYS A 345 19.27 9.68 -28.70
CA CYS A 345 20.35 9.77 -27.73
C CYS A 345 20.95 11.19 -27.66
N VAL A 346 20.81 11.84 -26.50
CA VAL A 346 21.34 13.19 -26.25
C VAL A 346 22.81 13.21 -25.80
N GLY A 347 23.51 12.09 -25.79
CA GLY A 347 24.92 12.00 -25.44
C GLY A 347 25.24 12.40 -24.00
N CYS A 348 24.33 12.13 -23.03
CA CYS A 348 24.53 12.52 -21.63
C CYS A 348 25.49 11.61 -20.85
N GLY A 349 25.80 10.42 -21.36
CA GLY A 349 26.75 9.47 -20.75
C GLY A 349 26.27 8.71 -19.52
N ARG A 350 25.03 8.90 -19.03
CA ARG A 350 24.54 8.22 -17.80
C ARG A 350 24.59 6.71 -17.90
N CYS A 351 24.16 6.14 -19.02
CA CYS A 351 24.20 4.69 -19.27
C CYS A 351 25.64 4.14 -19.25
N TYR A 352 26.59 4.88 -19.84
CA TYR A 352 28.01 4.53 -19.82
C TYR A 352 28.55 4.52 -18.37
N VAL A 353 28.43 5.64 -17.64
CA VAL A 353 28.92 5.74 -16.27
C VAL A 353 28.31 4.66 -15.38
N SER A 354 27.00 4.43 -15.44
CA SER A 354 26.34 3.41 -14.64
C SER A 354 26.82 1.99 -14.96
N CYS A 355 27.14 1.70 -16.22
CA CYS A 355 27.63 0.38 -16.62
C CYS A 355 29.13 0.25 -16.35
N TYR A 356 29.93 1.26 -16.68
CA TYR A 356 31.39 1.22 -16.57
C TYR A 356 31.85 1.24 -15.11
N ASP A 357 31.33 2.14 -14.30
CA ASP A 357 31.76 2.30 -12.91
C ASP A 357 31.06 1.35 -11.93
N ALA A 358 29.81 0.99 -12.20
CA ALA A 358 28.93 0.37 -11.20
C ALA A 358 28.34 -1.00 -11.60
N ALA A 359 28.62 -1.51 -12.82
CA ALA A 359 28.03 -2.77 -13.27
C ALA A 359 29.02 -3.65 -14.08
N HIS A 360 28.75 -3.91 -15.37
CA HIS A 360 29.38 -4.98 -16.12
C HIS A 360 30.45 -4.50 -17.12
N GLN A 361 30.74 -3.21 -17.18
CA GLN A 361 31.72 -2.60 -18.10
C GLN A 361 31.47 -2.98 -19.58
N ALA A 362 30.20 -3.02 -19.94
CA ALA A 362 29.71 -3.51 -21.22
C ALA A 362 29.20 -2.39 -22.14
N ILE A 363 29.52 -1.15 -21.84
CA ILE A 363 29.25 0.01 -22.69
C ILE A 363 30.54 0.76 -22.91
N ASP A 364 30.96 0.87 -24.14
CA ASP A 364 32.07 1.71 -24.58
C ASP A 364 31.55 3.13 -24.83
N TRP A 365 32.43 4.14 -24.69
CA TRP A 365 32.08 5.53 -24.89
C TRP A 365 32.97 6.14 -25.98
N ASP A 366 32.34 6.56 -27.08
CA ASP A 366 33.01 7.37 -28.08
C ASP A 366 32.99 8.84 -27.64
N GLY A 367 34.15 9.37 -27.29
CA GLY A 367 34.30 10.73 -26.79
C GLY A 367 34.11 11.80 -27.88
N GLU A 368 34.31 11.47 -29.16
CA GLU A 368 34.13 12.40 -30.30
C GLU A 368 32.66 12.55 -30.65
N THR A 369 31.96 11.43 -30.83
CA THR A 369 30.54 11.42 -31.18
C THR A 369 29.62 11.54 -29.96
N ARG A 370 30.17 11.31 -28.77
CA ARG A 370 29.44 11.23 -27.50
C ARG A 370 28.33 10.16 -27.52
N LYS A 371 28.60 9.04 -28.17
CA LYS A 371 27.66 7.92 -28.30
C LYS A 371 28.12 6.73 -27.47
N PRO A 372 27.21 6.09 -26.73
CA PRO A 372 27.45 4.82 -26.05
C PRO A 372 27.34 3.65 -27.06
N VAL A 373 28.24 2.69 -26.96
CA VAL A 373 28.24 1.46 -27.77
C VAL A 373 28.22 0.25 -26.83
N ILE A 374 27.24 -0.64 -26.99
CA ILE A 374 27.16 -1.87 -26.19
C ILE A 374 28.12 -2.91 -26.78
N ASN A 375 28.99 -3.45 -25.93
CA ASN A 375 29.99 -4.47 -26.29
C ASN A 375 29.58 -5.88 -25.87
N ASP A 376 30.38 -6.89 -26.19
CA ASP A 376 30.08 -8.31 -25.96
C ASP A 376 30.03 -8.73 -24.49
N ASN A 377 30.54 -7.92 -23.58
CA ASN A 377 30.42 -8.17 -22.13
C ASN A 377 29.01 -7.95 -21.58
N CYS A 378 28.07 -7.45 -22.40
CA CYS A 378 26.69 -7.18 -21.96
C CYS A 378 26.00 -8.46 -21.50
N VAL A 379 25.49 -8.42 -20.27
CA VAL A 379 24.74 -9.52 -19.63
C VAL A 379 23.24 -9.36 -19.73
N GLY A 380 22.75 -8.24 -20.31
CA GLY A 380 21.30 -7.96 -20.43
C GLY A 380 20.62 -7.48 -19.13
N CYS A 381 21.36 -6.82 -18.23
CA CYS A 381 20.79 -6.39 -16.92
C CYS A 381 19.86 -5.17 -17.02
N HIS A 382 19.86 -4.46 -18.12
CA HIS A 382 19.04 -3.27 -18.40
C HIS A 382 19.21 -2.07 -17.42
N LEU A 383 20.29 -2.00 -16.65
CA LEU A 383 20.58 -0.84 -15.83
C LEU A 383 20.68 0.44 -16.65
N CYS A 384 21.29 0.36 -17.85
CA CYS A 384 21.43 1.48 -18.79
C CYS A 384 20.06 2.07 -19.22
N LEU A 385 19.04 1.23 -19.38
CA LEU A 385 17.68 1.64 -19.69
C LEU A 385 17.06 2.43 -18.53
N ASN A 386 17.20 1.89 -17.30
CA ASN A 386 16.63 2.51 -16.10
C ASN A 386 17.22 3.88 -15.73
N VAL A 387 18.47 4.16 -16.14
CA VAL A 387 19.13 5.43 -15.85
C VAL A 387 19.04 6.44 -17.00
N CYS A 388 18.51 6.04 -18.14
CA CYS A 388 18.38 6.91 -19.31
C CYS A 388 17.33 8.00 -19.03
N PRO A 389 17.67 9.30 -19.17
CA PRO A 389 16.71 10.38 -18.94
C PRO A 389 15.78 10.62 -20.12
N VAL A 390 16.01 9.94 -21.26
CA VAL A 390 15.23 10.10 -22.48
C VAL A 390 14.35 8.88 -22.68
N LEU A 391 13.05 9.12 -22.71
CA LEU A 391 12.03 8.09 -22.89
C LEU A 391 12.28 7.34 -24.20
N ASP A 392 12.18 6.00 -24.17
CA ASP A 392 12.32 5.10 -25.33
C ASP A 392 13.63 5.27 -26.11
N CYS A 393 14.66 5.87 -25.53
CA CYS A 393 15.98 5.95 -26.15
C CYS A 393 16.75 4.63 -26.02
N ILE A 394 16.55 3.90 -24.93
CA ILE A 394 17.13 2.56 -24.75
C ILE A 394 15.97 1.60 -24.53
N LEU A 395 15.91 0.57 -25.37
CA LEU A 395 14.85 -0.43 -25.36
C LEU A 395 15.46 -1.85 -25.33
N PRO A 396 14.70 -2.88 -24.92
CA PRO A 396 15.09 -4.25 -25.17
C PRO A 396 15.33 -4.47 -26.68
N GLY A 397 16.39 -5.20 -27.01
CA GLY A 397 16.80 -5.43 -28.39
C GLY A 397 16.95 -6.92 -28.70
N GLU A 398 18.15 -7.36 -29.10
CA GLU A 398 18.41 -8.70 -29.54
C GLU A 398 18.33 -9.74 -28.38
N ILE A 399 17.60 -10.84 -28.61
CA ILE A 399 17.58 -12.00 -27.72
C ILE A 399 18.74 -12.93 -28.09
N LYS A 400 19.61 -13.23 -27.12
CA LYS A 400 20.72 -14.16 -27.30
C LYS A 400 20.58 -15.31 -26.31
N PHE A 401 20.41 -16.53 -26.80
CA PHE A 401 20.42 -17.72 -25.98
C PHE A 401 21.83 -18.02 -25.46
N LYS A 402 21.92 -18.54 -24.26
CA LYS A 402 23.19 -18.96 -23.67
C LYS A 402 23.69 -20.23 -24.37
N GLU A 403 25.00 -20.41 -24.38
CA GLU A 403 25.63 -21.58 -24.98
C GLU A 403 25.10 -22.89 -24.37
N GLY A 404 24.74 -23.86 -25.23
CA GLY A 404 24.19 -25.15 -24.82
C GLY A 404 22.70 -25.12 -24.38
N ARG A 405 22.00 -24.00 -24.55
CA ARG A 405 20.55 -23.89 -24.28
C ARG A 405 19.74 -24.03 -25.57
N GLU A 406 18.55 -24.63 -25.44
CA GLU A 406 17.63 -24.73 -26.57
C GLU A 406 16.99 -23.36 -26.88
N VAL A 407 16.85 -23.07 -28.19
CA VAL A 407 16.15 -21.88 -28.66
C VAL A 407 14.64 -22.12 -28.57
N HIS A 408 13.94 -21.23 -27.93
CA HIS A 408 12.49 -21.26 -27.81
C HIS A 408 11.89 -19.85 -27.91
N ASP A 409 10.58 -19.76 -28.02
CA ASP A 409 9.88 -18.49 -28.10
C ASP A 409 9.94 -17.74 -26.78
N ILE A 410 10.33 -16.46 -26.85
CA ILE A 410 10.34 -15.56 -25.70
C ILE A 410 9.21 -14.54 -25.85
N GLU A 411 8.27 -14.59 -24.95
CA GLU A 411 7.19 -13.59 -24.87
C GLU A 411 7.67 -12.36 -24.09
N MET A 412 7.91 -11.27 -24.82
CA MET A 412 8.26 -9.99 -24.22
C MET A 412 7.00 -9.15 -24.03
N LYS A 413 6.43 -9.18 -22.81
CA LYS A 413 5.37 -8.25 -22.40
C LYS A 413 6.01 -7.11 -21.61
N HIS A 414 6.22 -5.95 -22.23
CA HIS A 414 6.70 -4.81 -21.47
C HIS A 414 6.25 -3.47 -21.99
N ASN A 415 5.97 -2.63 -21.01
CA ASN A 415 6.16 -1.20 -21.08
C ASN A 415 7.17 -0.85 -19.98
N TYR A 416 8.39 -0.45 -20.36
CA TYR A 416 9.39 0.07 -19.44
C TYR A 416 9.13 1.57 -19.15
N LEU A 417 7.89 1.92 -18.83
CA LEU A 417 7.48 3.29 -18.50
C LEU A 417 7.21 3.43 -17.02
#